data_db70c6627bae19217462246161aad9e4
#
_entry.id   db70c6627bae19217462246161aad9e4
#
_cell.length_a   1.000
_cell.length_b   1.000
_cell.length_c   1.000
_cell.angle_alpha   90.00
_cell.angle_beta   90.00
_cell.angle_gamma   90.00
#
_symmetry.space_group_name_H-M   'P 1'
#
loop_
_entity.id
_entity.type
_entity.pdbx_description
1 polymer ?
#
loop_
_entity_poly.entity_id
_entity_poly.type
_entity_poly.pdbx_seq_one_letter_code
_entity_poly.pdbx_strand_id
1 'polypeptide(L)'
;MTLRAFQFFLFATAVSLVPAVRLPGELSNGQRYRVNFVDVDGNALSTADGHVTVLVVTTPVDSEKARAVGDRAPDYCLGNPNYRMITVLNLTKKHTRIGRGIATILVRHRLDEEAKRLQARYDAKKIARDARGDIFTVTDFDGTVSSQFSGQSPAANFRVFVFARNGELLQQWDDVPTAADLAAVVKGP
;
A
#
# COMPACT_ATOMS: atom_id res chain seq x y z
N MET A 1 75.36 -8.28 7.79
CA MET A 1 74.38 -8.21 6.68
C MET A 1 73.05 -8.54 7.26
N THR A 2 72.25 -7.49 7.64
CA THR A 2 71.00 -7.62 8.33
C THR A 2 69.89 -7.15 7.41
N LEU A 3 69.04 -8.09 6.99
CA LEU A 3 67.90 -7.86 6.10
C LEU A 3 66.72 -7.38 6.97
N ARG A 4 66.28 -6.11 6.77
CA ARG A 4 65.09 -5.56 7.42
C ARG A 4 63.87 -5.88 6.54
N ALA A 5 62.99 -6.71 7.09
CA ALA A 5 61.66 -6.95 6.51
C ALA A 5 60.76 -5.76 6.75
N PHE A 6 60.26 -5.18 5.64
CA PHE A 6 59.25 -4.11 5.66
C PHE A 6 57.85 -4.75 5.67
N GLN A 7 57.13 -4.67 6.80
CA GLN A 7 55.73 -5.09 6.89
C GLN A 7 54.84 -3.95 6.39
N PHE A 8 54.18 -4.17 5.27
CA PHE A 8 53.10 -3.30 4.80
C PHE A 8 51.81 -3.63 5.55
N PHE A 9 51.34 -2.73 6.39
CA PHE A 9 49.99 -2.75 6.98
C PHE A 9 48.98 -2.23 5.97
N LEU A 10 48.16 -3.13 5.43
CA LEU A 10 47.02 -2.78 4.60
C LEU A 10 45.85 -2.34 5.55
N PHE A 11 45.59 -1.07 5.65
CA PHE A 11 44.39 -0.57 6.32
C PHE A 11 43.20 -0.76 5.38
N ALA A 12 42.36 -1.77 5.65
CA ALA A 12 41.06 -1.93 5.03
C ALA A 12 40.07 -0.94 5.66
N THR A 13 39.78 0.16 4.98
CA THR A 13 38.70 1.09 5.35
C THR A 13 37.35 0.42 5.05
N ALA A 14 36.70 -0.08 6.10
CA ALA A 14 35.31 -0.53 6.01
C ALA A 14 34.40 0.70 5.81
N VAL A 15 33.90 0.90 4.60
CA VAL A 15 32.85 1.87 4.32
C VAL A 15 31.54 1.32 4.89
N SER A 16 31.16 1.81 6.08
CA SER A 16 29.85 1.54 6.65
C SER A 16 28.79 2.25 5.82
N LEU A 17 28.04 1.50 5.02
CA LEU A 17 26.80 1.99 4.41
C LEU A 17 25.78 2.21 5.55
N VAL A 18 25.70 3.45 6.03
CA VAL A 18 24.59 3.89 6.88
C VAL A 18 23.34 3.91 6.00
N PRO A 19 22.27 3.16 6.32
CA PRO A 19 21.03 3.28 5.56
C PRO A 19 20.52 4.71 5.75
N ALA A 20 20.39 5.44 4.64
CA ALA A 20 19.82 6.76 4.65
C ALA A 20 18.37 6.68 5.17
N VAL A 21 18.14 7.17 6.38
CA VAL A 21 16.80 7.44 6.89
C VAL A 21 16.23 8.54 6.00
N ARG A 22 15.40 8.15 5.03
CA ARG A 22 14.69 9.12 4.20
C ARG A 22 13.64 9.79 5.08
N LEU A 23 13.77 11.10 5.25
CA LEU A 23 12.71 11.96 5.75
C LEU A 23 11.46 11.77 4.86
N PRO A 24 10.23 11.87 5.40
CA PRO A 24 9.01 11.76 4.63
C PRO A 24 9.00 12.85 3.55
N GLY A 25 9.34 12.43 2.34
CA GLY A 25 9.31 13.23 1.12
C GLY A 25 8.27 12.64 0.17
N GLU A 26 7.89 13.41 -0.83
CA GLU A 26 7.01 12.93 -1.88
C GLU A 26 7.59 11.66 -2.52
N LEU A 27 6.74 10.62 -2.65
CA LEU A 27 7.15 9.39 -3.31
C LEU A 27 7.40 9.67 -4.79
N SER A 28 8.48 9.09 -5.34
CA SER A 28 8.87 9.28 -6.74
C SER A 28 8.68 7.99 -7.52
N ASN A 29 8.10 8.07 -8.70
CA ASN A 29 7.95 6.93 -9.62
C ASN A 29 9.32 6.33 -9.95
N GLY A 30 9.39 5.01 -10.13
CA GLY A 30 10.61 4.26 -10.39
C GLY A 30 11.47 3.98 -9.13
N GLN A 31 11.11 4.51 -7.97
CA GLN A 31 11.80 4.23 -6.70
C GLN A 31 11.12 3.09 -5.95
N ARG A 32 11.91 2.32 -5.17
CA ARG A 32 11.41 1.20 -4.38
C ARG A 32 11.10 1.63 -2.96
N TYR A 33 9.91 1.23 -2.50
CA TYR A 33 9.42 1.50 -1.15
C TYR A 33 8.91 0.22 -0.51
N ARG A 34 9.39 -0.06 0.70
CA ARG A 34 8.87 -1.16 1.51
C ARG A 34 8.13 -0.58 2.69
N VAL A 35 6.82 -0.47 2.57
CA VAL A 35 5.94 -0.05 3.65
C VAL A 35 5.17 -1.26 4.14
N ASN A 36 5.19 -1.49 5.45
CA ASN A 36 4.53 -2.62 6.10
C ASN A 36 3.29 -2.13 6.84
N PHE A 37 2.24 -2.93 6.78
CA PHE A 37 0.95 -2.65 7.41
C PHE A 37 0.46 -3.87 8.16
N VAL A 38 -0.50 -3.63 9.07
CA VAL A 38 -1.38 -4.66 9.61
C VAL A 38 -2.80 -4.20 9.29
N ASP A 39 -3.59 -5.05 8.64
CA ASP A 39 -4.97 -4.73 8.31
C ASP A 39 -5.90 -4.92 9.52
N VAL A 40 -7.18 -4.58 9.35
CA VAL A 40 -8.19 -4.69 10.43
C VAL A 40 -8.43 -6.13 10.88
N ASP A 41 -8.07 -7.13 10.08
CA ASP A 41 -8.23 -8.54 10.37
C ASP A 41 -6.94 -9.18 10.94
N GLY A 42 -5.86 -8.39 11.07
CA GLY A 42 -4.57 -8.81 11.63
C GLY A 42 -3.60 -9.38 10.62
N ASN A 43 -3.88 -9.28 9.32
CA ASN A 43 -2.97 -9.74 8.28
C ASN A 43 -1.79 -8.77 8.12
N ALA A 44 -0.57 -9.31 8.07
CA ALA A 44 0.61 -8.54 7.73
C ALA A 44 0.69 -8.35 6.21
N LEU A 45 0.83 -7.11 5.76
CA LEU A 45 0.88 -6.69 4.36
C LEU A 45 2.13 -5.84 4.11
N SER A 46 2.63 -5.83 2.87
CA SER A 46 3.75 -4.96 2.49
C SER A 46 3.62 -4.52 1.03
N THR A 47 4.09 -3.32 0.68
CA THR A 47 4.18 -2.89 -0.73
C THR A 47 5.20 -3.69 -1.54
N ALA A 48 6.03 -4.53 -0.90
CA ALA A 48 7.14 -5.26 -1.53
C ALA A 48 7.16 -6.74 -1.10
N ASP A 49 6.02 -7.43 -1.17
CA ASP A 49 5.85 -8.84 -0.78
C ASP A 49 5.44 -9.76 -1.93
N GLY A 50 5.72 -9.35 -3.16
CA GLY A 50 5.48 -10.18 -4.34
C GLY A 50 4.15 -9.94 -5.07
N HIS A 51 3.33 -8.99 -4.62
CA HIS A 51 2.08 -8.61 -5.27
C HIS A 51 2.22 -7.29 -6.04
N VAL A 52 1.55 -7.17 -7.17
CA VAL A 52 1.23 -5.84 -7.71
C VAL A 52 0.17 -5.24 -6.81
N THR A 53 0.50 -4.13 -6.15
CA THR A 53 -0.36 -3.56 -5.11
C THR A 53 -0.92 -2.21 -5.56
N VAL A 54 -2.24 -2.11 -5.65
CA VAL A 54 -2.95 -0.83 -5.72
C VAL A 54 -3.22 -0.37 -4.29
N LEU A 55 -2.59 0.71 -3.87
CA LEU A 55 -2.76 1.29 -2.54
C LEU A 55 -3.61 2.56 -2.66
N VAL A 56 -4.68 2.64 -1.90
CA VAL A 56 -5.56 3.81 -1.83
C VAL A 56 -5.49 4.39 -0.42
N VAL A 57 -5.00 5.62 -0.30
CA VAL A 57 -5.09 6.40 0.94
C VAL A 57 -6.34 7.26 0.86
N THR A 58 -7.22 7.15 1.84
CA THR A 58 -8.52 7.83 1.83
C THR A 58 -8.98 8.23 3.23
N THR A 59 -10.01 9.04 3.30
CA THR A 59 -10.75 9.36 4.53
C THR A 59 -12.16 8.77 4.45
N PRO A 60 -12.92 8.72 5.57
CA PRO A 60 -14.30 8.28 5.54
C PRO A 60 -15.20 9.09 4.57
N VAL A 61 -14.84 10.36 4.32
CA VAL A 61 -15.59 11.25 3.42
C VAL A 61 -15.40 10.85 1.97
N ASP A 62 -14.18 10.40 1.61
CA ASP A 62 -13.82 10.02 0.24
C ASP A 62 -13.92 8.50 -0.01
N SER A 63 -14.63 7.75 0.86
CA SER A 63 -14.75 6.29 0.74
C SER A 63 -15.36 5.82 -0.60
N GLU A 64 -16.26 6.62 -1.19
CA GLU A 64 -16.83 6.32 -2.51
C GLU A 64 -15.78 6.42 -3.63
N LYS A 65 -14.80 7.33 -3.51
CA LYS A 65 -13.67 7.39 -4.45
C LYS A 65 -12.81 6.12 -4.35
N ALA A 66 -12.55 5.62 -3.13
CA ALA A 66 -11.82 4.37 -2.94
C ALA A 66 -12.55 3.18 -3.60
N ARG A 67 -13.88 3.12 -3.45
CA ARG A 67 -14.71 2.13 -4.14
C ARG A 67 -14.58 2.25 -5.65
N ALA A 68 -14.66 3.47 -6.18
CA ALA A 68 -14.54 3.71 -7.62
C ALA A 68 -13.20 3.25 -8.20
N VAL A 69 -12.09 3.28 -7.43
CA VAL A 69 -10.82 2.66 -7.84
C VAL A 69 -10.95 1.15 -7.95
N GLY A 70 -11.58 0.49 -6.97
CA GLY A 70 -11.82 -0.96 -6.99
C GLY A 70 -12.71 -1.40 -8.17
N ASP A 71 -13.74 -0.59 -8.49
CA ASP A 71 -14.63 -0.87 -9.63
C ASP A 71 -13.93 -0.70 -10.98
N ARG A 72 -12.88 0.13 -11.05
CA ARG A 72 -12.04 0.32 -12.25
C ARG A 72 -10.90 -0.68 -12.37
N ALA A 73 -10.69 -1.54 -11.36
CA ALA A 73 -9.69 -2.59 -11.44
C ALA A 73 -9.99 -3.53 -12.61
N PRO A 74 -9.00 -3.85 -13.45
CA PRO A 74 -9.18 -4.74 -14.60
C PRO A 74 -9.68 -6.13 -14.19
N ASP A 75 -10.52 -6.73 -15.02
CA ASP A 75 -11.09 -8.05 -14.77
C ASP A 75 -10.04 -9.14 -14.52
N TYR A 76 -8.89 -9.07 -15.15
CA TYR A 76 -7.80 -10.05 -14.95
C TYR A 76 -7.14 -9.97 -13.56
N CYS A 77 -7.39 -8.90 -12.80
CA CYS A 77 -6.94 -8.74 -11.42
C CYS A 77 -7.88 -9.42 -10.43
N LEU A 78 -9.17 -9.63 -10.80
CA LEU A 78 -10.19 -10.16 -9.91
C LEU A 78 -9.86 -11.60 -9.48
N GLY A 79 -9.75 -11.84 -8.18
CA GLY A 79 -9.42 -13.14 -7.61
C GLY A 79 -8.03 -13.67 -7.98
N ASN A 80 -7.19 -12.85 -8.63
CA ASN A 80 -5.84 -13.23 -9.02
C ASN A 80 -4.87 -12.97 -7.87
N PRO A 81 -4.19 -13.99 -7.32
CA PRO A 81 -3.32 -13.87 -6.16
C PRO A 81 -2.06 -13.00 -6.39
N ASN A 82 -1.78 -12.63 -7.64
CA ASN A 82 -0.64 -11.76 -7.94
C ASN A 82 -0.97 -10.27 -7.78
N TYR A 83 -2.24 -9.93 -7.62
CA TYR A 83 -2.75 -8.56 -7.52
C TYR A 83 -3.49 -8.36 -6.22
N ARG A 84 -3.40 -7.17 -5.69
CA ARG A 84 -4.05 -6.82 -4.44
C ARG A 84 -4.39 -5.33 -4.40
N MET A 85 -5.52 -4.98 -3.78
CA MET A 85 -5.85 -3.62 -3.43
C MET A 85 -5.82 -3.48 -1.91
N ILE A 86 -5.10 -2.48 -1.40
CA ILE A 86 -5.05 -2.13 0.02
C ILE A 86 -5.64 -0.72 0.18
N THR A 87 -6.64 -0.58 1.05
CA THR A 87 -7.19 0.72 1.41
C THR A 87 -6.65 1.15 2.78
N VAL A 88 -5.94 2.27 2.84
CA VAL A 88 -5.53 2.93 4.08
C VAL A 88 -6.57 3.98 4.43
N LEU A 89 -7.36 3.71 5.45
CA LEU A 89 -8.40 4.60 5.93
C LEU A 89 -7.84 5.51 7.03
N ASN A 90 -7.58 6.76 6.69
CA ASN A 90 -7.10 7.77 7.62
C ASN A 90 -8.24 8.22 8.55
N LEU A 91 -8.08 7.96 9.84
CA LEU A 91 -9.04 8.25 10.92
C LEU A 91 -8.44 9.22 11.94
N THR A 92 -7.69 10.23 11.51
CA THR A 92 -6.90 11.14 12.37
C THR A 92 -7.71 12.01 13.34
N LYS A 93 -9.03 11.92 13.36
CA LYS A 93 -9.83 12.52 14.43
C LYS A 93 -9.47 11.86 15.75
N LYS A 94 -9.32 12.67 16.82
CA LYS A 94 -9.00 12.16 18.17
C LYS A 94 -10.01 11.11 18.60
N HIS A 95 -9.61 9.84 18.57
CA HIS A 95 -10.39 8.72 19.08
C HIS A 95 -9.83 8.28 20.42
N THR A 96 -10.72 8.07 21.42
CA THR A 96 -10.35 7.36 22.64
C THR A 96 -10.01 5.90 22.31
N ARG A 97 -9.35 5.19 23.22
CA ARG A 97 -9.05 3.76 23.03
C ARG A 97 -10.30 2.93 22.74
N ILE A 98 -11.41 3.22 23.44
CA ILE A 98 -12.71 2.58 23.23
C ILE A 98 -13.28 2.98 21.86
N GLY A 99 -13.19 4.26 21.48
CA GLY A 99 -13.65 4.75 20.18
C GLY A 99 -12.91 4.11 18.99
N ARG A 100 -11.62 3.80 19.14
CA ARG A 100 -10.86 3.04 18.11
C ARG A 100 -11.42 1.64 17.93
N GLY A 101 -11.74 0.93 19.02
CA GLY A 101 -12.37 -0.39 18.95
C GLY A 101 -13.70 -0.37 18.22
N ILE A 102 -14.58 0.57 18.57
CA ILE A 102 -15.88 0.75 17.89
C ILE A 102 -15.70 1.07 16.41
N ALA A 103 -14.80 2.01 16.07
CA ALA A 103 -14.51 2.36 14.68
C ALA A 103 -14.02 1.16 13.87
N THR A 104 -13.15 0.33 14.44
CA THR A 104 -12.67 -0.90 13.80
C THR A 104 -13.81 -1.89 13.52
N ILE A 105 -14.74 -2.07 14.45
CA ILE A 105 -15.93 -2.93 14.26
C ILE A 105 -16.81 -2.38 13.12
N LEU A 106 -17.03 -1.08 13.06
CA LEU A 106 -17.81 -0.45 11.99
C LEU A 106 -17.12 -0.58 10.63
N VAL A 107 -15.79 -0.46 10.60
CA VAL A 107 -15.03 -0.69 9.37
C VAL A 107 -15.21 -2.14 8.91
N ARG A 108 -15.04 -3.14 9.77
CA ARG A 108 -15.25 -4.55 9.41
C ARG A 108 -16.64 -4.80 8.84
N HIS A 109 -17.68 -4.26 9.48
CA HIS A 109 -19.04 -4.42 8.97
C HIS A 109 -19.20 -3.84 7.54
N ARG A 110 -18.60 -2.68 7.27
CA ARG A 110 -18.58 -2.12 5.90
C ARG A 110 -17.82 -3.00 4.91
N LEU A 111 -16.72 -3.60 5.33
CA LEU A 111 -15.96 -4.53 4.48
C LEU A 111 -16.77 -5.77 4.12
N ASP A 112 -17.59 -6.27 5.03
CA ASP A 112 -18.49 -7.40 4.75
C ASP A 112 -19.55 -7.03 3.69
N GLU A 113 -20.05 -5.78 3.70
CA GLU A 113 -20.95 -5.29 2.64
C GLU A 113 -20.23 -5.12 1.29
N GLU A 114 -18.99 -4.60 1.28
CA GLU A 114 -18.18 -4.54 0.06
C GLU A 114 -17.84 -5.93 -0.46
N ALA A 115 -17.58 -6.89 0.43
CA ALA A 115 -17.33 -8.29 0.06
C ALA A 115 -18.52 -8.91 -0.68
N LYS A 116 -19.75 -8.65 -0.27
CA LYS A 116 -20.95 -9.12 -0.98
C LYS A 116 -21.02 -8.59 -2.42
N ARG A 117 -20.64 -7.33 -2.62
CA ARG A 117 -20.61 -6.72 -3.97
C ARG A 117 -19.50 -7.32 -4.84
N LEU A 118 -18.32 -7.49 -4.26
CA LEU A 118 -17.20 -8.12 -4.95
C LEU A 118 -17.50 -9.59 -5.26
N GLN A 119 -18.17 -10.31 -4.35
CA GLN A 119 -18.59 -11.69 -4.56
C GLN A 119 -19.55 -11.81 -5.75
N ALA A 120 -20.50 -10.89 -5.90
CA ALA A 120 -21.37 -10.88 -7.07
C ALA A 120 -20.60 -10.72 -8.40
N ARG A 121 -19.50 -9.93 -8.41
CA ARG A 121 -18.60 -9.84 -9.56
C ARG A 121 -17.84 -11.16 -9.80
N TYR A 122 -17.40 -11.83 -8.74
CA TYR A 122 -16.72 -13.12 -8.81
C TYR A 122 -17.66 -14.19 -9.37
N ASP A 123 -18.90 -14.25 -8.88
CA ASP A 123 -19.91 -15.21 -9.32
C ASP A 123 -20.22 -15.01 -10.81
N ALA A 124 -20.41 -13.76 -11.25
CA ALA A 124 -20.63 -13.41 -12.65
C ALA A 124 -19.46 -13.82 -13.57
N LYS A 125 -18.24 -13.85 -13.04
CA LYS A 125 -17.02 -14.27 -13.75
C LYS A 125 -16.65 -15.73 -13.49
N LYS A 126 -17.45 -16.48 -12.71
CA LYS A 126 -17.20 -17.89 -12.31
C LYS A 126 -15.86 -18.07 -11.57
N ILE A 127 -15.47 -17.09 -10.76
CA ILE A 127 -14.28 -17.13 -9.91
C ILE A 127 -14.67 -17.83 -8.60
N ALA A 128 -14.18 -19.07 -8.41
CA ALA A 128 -14.46 -19.89 -7.22
C ALA A 128 -13.55 -19.48 -6.05
N ARG A 129 -13.79 -18.29 -5.47
CA ARG A 129 -13.02 -17.74 -4.37
C ARG A 129 -13.91 -16.87 -3.48
N ASP A 130 -13.62 -16.83 -2.18
CA ASP A 130 -14.26 -15.91 -1.25
C ASP A 130 -13.67 -14.50 -1.42
N ALA A 131 -14.53 -13.58 -1.85
CA ALA A 131 -14.16 -12.20 -2.10
C ALA A 131 -13.74 -11.44 -0.84
N ARG A 132 -14.23 -11.86 0.36
CA ARG A 132 -13.84 -11.20 1.63
C ARG A 132 -12.34 -11.31 1.89
N GLY A 133 -11.73 -12.42 1.50
CA GLY A 133 -10.28 -12.64 1.64
C GLY A 133 -9.42 -11.79 0.71
N ASP A 134 -10.00 -11.08 -0.26
CA ASP A 134 -9.28 -10.21 -1.20
C ASP A 134 -9.48 -8.71 -0.89
N ILE A 135 -10.16 -8.36 0.22
CA ILE A 135 -10.37 -6.97 0.66
C ILE A 135 -9.47 -6.67 1.87
N PHE A 136 -8.51 -5.80 1.68
CA PHE A 136 -7.54 -5.41 2.71
C PHE A 136 -7.73 -3.94 3.09
N THR A 137 -7.97 -3.67 4.38
CA THR A 137 -8.13 -2.31 4.89
C THR A 137 -7.30 -2.09 6.13
N VAL A 138 -6.50 -1.03 6.12
CA VAL A 138 -5.68 -0.57 7.24
C VAL A 138 -6.36 0.64 7.86
N THR A 139 -6.61 0.61 9.18
CA THR A 139 -7.13 1.77 9.91
C THR A 139 -5.97 2.57 10.50
N ASP A 140 -5.82 3.80 10.05
CA ASP A 140 -4.76 4.72 10.49
C ASP A 140 -5.34 5.80 11.41
N PHE A 141 -5.28 5.55 12.73
CA PHE A 141 -5.86 6.44 13.75
C PHE A 141 -4.95 7.60 14.15
N ASP A 142 -3.66 7.49 13.91
CA ASP A 142 -2.65 8.47 14.32
C ASP A 142 -1.94 9.13 13.15
N GLY A 143 -2.27 8.74 11.92
CA GLY A 143 -1.69 9.29 10.69
C GLY A 143 -0.30 8.77 10.36
N THR A 144 0.22 7.79 11.12
CA THR A 144 1.58 7.27 10.89
C THR A 144 1.73 6.54 9.56
N VAL A 145 0.68 5.86 9.10
CA VAL A 145 0.68 5.17 7.82
C VAL A 145 0.46 6.17 6.69
N SER A 146 -0.61 6.97 6.75
CA SER A 146 -0.95 7.93 5.69
C SER A 146 0.13 9.00 5.51
N SER A 147 0.84 9.42 6.56
CA SER A 147 1.93 10.39 6.44
C SER A 147 3.10 9.90 5.58
N GLN A 148 3.32 8.60 5.47
CA GLN A 148 4.35 8.03 4.60
C GLN A 148 4.04 8.20 3.11
N PHE A 149 2.78 8.49 2.79
CA PHE A 149 2.28 8.68 1.43
C PHE A 149 1.86 10.12 1.12
N SER A 150 1.84 11.02 2.11
CA SER A 150 1.25 12.36 1.96
C SER A 150 2.15 13.36 1.24
N GLY A 151 3.45 13.09 1.10
CA GLY A 151 4.39 14.08 0.55
C GLY A 151 4.38 15.38 1.34
N GLN A 152 4.68 16.50 0.67
CA GLN A 152 4.63 17.84 1.27
C GLN A 152 3.23 18.48 1.25
N SER A 153 2.24 17.82 0.69
CA SER A 153 0.87 18.36 0.60
C SER A 153 -0.03 17.71 1.66
N PRO A 154 -0.22 18.34 2.83
CA PRO A 154 -1.10 17.82 3.88
C PRO A 154 -2.59 17.83 3.49
N ALA A 155 -2.93 18.39 2.34
CA ALA A 155 -4.31 18.58 1.90
C ALA A 155 -4.86 17.43 1.04
N ALA A 156 -4.05 16.47 0.59
CA ALA A 156 -4.55 15.38 -0.22
C ALA A 156 -5.18 14.29 0.66
N ASN A 157 -6.49 14.42 0.91
CA ASN A 157 -7.27 13.43 1.65
C ASN A 157 -7.47 12.11 0.89
N PHE A 158 -7.14 12.10 -0.41
CA PHE A 158 -7.30 10.96 -1.30
C PHE A 158 -6.10 10.83 -2.25
N ARG A 159 -5.49 9.66 -2.29
CA ARG A 159 -4.39 9.34 -3.21
C ARG A 159 -4.42 7.87 -3.61
N VAL A 160 -3.99 7.59 -4.82
CA VAL A 160 -3.87 6.23 -5.36
C VAL A 160 -2.43 6.01 -5.78
N PHE A 161 -1.87 4.85 -5.42
CA PHE A 161 -0.52 4.43 -5.77
C PHE A 161 -0.56 3.02 -6.36
N VAL A 162 0.27 2.75 -7.34
CA VAL A 162 0.47 1.39 -7.84
C VAL A 162 1.93 1.01 -7.65
N PHE A 163 2.14 -0.09 -6.93
CA PHE A 163 3.46 -0.67 -6.70
C PHE A 163 3.62 -1.96 -7.48
N ALA A 164 4.77 -2.15 -8.09
CA ALA A 164 5.21 -3.42 -8.64
C ALA A 164 5.49 -4.44 -7.52
N ARG A 165 5.64 -5.71 -7.86
CA ARG A 165 5.89 -6.81 -6.91
C ARG A 165 7.11 -6.62 -6.00
N ASN A 166 8.11 -5.88 -6.46
CA ASN A 166 9.34 -5.56 -5.74
C ASN A 166 9.25 -4.28 -4.90
N GLY A 167 8.08 -3.64 -4.85
CA GLY A 167 7.84 -2.37 -4.15
C GLY A 167 8.22 -1.12 -4.92
N GLU A 168 8.53 -1.21 -6.20
CA GLU A 168 8.77 -0.05 -7.05
C GLU A 168 7.46 0.70 -7.30
N LEU A 169 7.43 2.01 -7.03
CA LEU A 169 6.28 2.85 -7.34
C LEU A 169 6.21 3.07 -8.85
N LEU A 170 5.18 2.51 -9.47
CA LEU A 170 4.95 2.62 -10.91
C LEU A 170 4.25 3.93 -11.26
N GLN A 171 3.20 4.30 -10.48
CA GLN A 171 2.42 5.50 -10.73
C GLN A 171 1.66 5.94 -9.48
N GLN A 172 1.28 7.22 -9.43
CA GLN A 172 0.43 7.80 -8.39
C GLN A 172 -0.53 8.84 -8.97
N TRP A 173 -1.70 9.00 -8.31
CA TRP A 173 -2.73 9.98 -8.67
C TRP A 173 -3.35 10.59 -7.41
N ASP A 174 -3.73 11.86 -7.50
CA ASP A 174 -4.42 12.60 -6.42
C ASP A 174 -5.95 12.50 -6.53
N ASP A 175 -6.45 11.81 -7.56
CA ASP A 175 -7.88 11.50 -7.75
C ASP A 175 -8.03 10.09 -8.37
N VAL A 176 -9.26 9.66 -8.59
CA VAL A 176 -9.60 8.34 -9.12
C VAL A 176 -9.11 8.21 -10.57
N PRO A 177 -8.12 7.36 -10.90
CA PRO A 177 -7.61 7.18 -12.25
C PRO A 177 -8.70 6.63 -13.18
N THR A 178 -8.58 6.85 -14.48
CA THR A 178 -9.47 6.16 -15.44
C THR A 178 -9.19 4.65 -15.44
N ALA A 179 -10.17 3.85 -15.87
CA ALA A 179 -9.97 2.40 -15.99
C ALA A 179 -8.83 2.04 -16.96
N ALA A 180 -8.64 2.84 -18.02
CA ALA A 180 -7.57 2.67 -18.99
C ALA A 180 -6.20 2.96 -18.38
N ASP A 181 -6.06 4.07 -17.64
CA ASP A 181 -4.80 4.44 -16.97
C ASP A 181 -4.41 3.40 -15.92
N LEU A 182 -5.37 2.97 -15.09
CA LEU A 182 -5.13 1.96 -14.07
C LEU A 182 -4.72 0.63 -14.72
N ALA A 183 -5.41 0.20 -15.76
CA ALA A 183 -5.10 -1.05 -16.48
C ALA A 183 -3.72 -1.03 -17.12
N ALA A 184 -3.32 0.10 -17.73
CA ALA A 184 -2.01 0.26 -18.36
C ALA A 184 -0.87 0.08 -17.35
N VAL A 185 -1.02 0.66 -16.15
CA VAL A 185 0.02 0.61 -15.12
C VAL A 185 0.05 -0.75 -14.40
N VAL A 186 -1.11 -1.31 -14.06
CA VAL A 186 -1.22 -2.59 -13.32
C VAL A 186 -0.76 -3.78 -14.16
N LYS A 187 -0.91 -3.73 -15.49
CA LYS A 187 -0.43 -4.78 -16.40
C LYS A 187 1.10 -4.90 -16.38
N GLY A 188 1.78 -3.80 -16.02
CA GLY A 188 3.24 -3.69 -16.10
C GLY A 188 3.77 -3.61 -17.53
N PRO A 189 5.05 -3.29 -17.68
CA PRO A 189 5.73 -3.37 -18.96
C PRO A 189 5.85 -4.81 -19.44
#